data_004cf25ccd00fd9beb449b21b93907a8
#
_entry.id   004cf25ccd00fd9beb449b21b93907a8
#
_cell.length_a   1.000
_cell.length_b   1.000
_cell.length_c   1.000
_cell.angle_alpha   90.00
_cell.angle_beta   90.00
_cell.angle_gamma   90.00
#
_symmetry.space_group_name_H-M   'P 1'
#
loop_
_entity.id
_entity.type
_entity.pdbx_description
1 polymer ?
#
loop_
_entity_poly.entity_id
_entity_poly.type
_entity_poly.pdbx_seq_one_letter_code
_entity_poly.pdbx_strand_id
1 'polypeptide(L)'
;MRREIIINVDACKRCGRCARVCSSAVYTQEKGEVPVVRKAKNCIQCGHCVDVCEAGALQHADFPATSIHRVQKELIPSAKSLMELMKSRRSNRTITPAPIPSESLSYIIEAAYVAPTAENSRKVAVTLLQDEDIQAVEDATMKFFLRLAGILMSPIVRPLTKLFLRNLYNEAAELYRFERKWREGKRPCTCNGTALLAFSTPKGYDFGWQDCNLAYQNASLMAEAHGVSQIYMGLVQMAFKNMGRKKTERLLHLPKNHKLYALMALGMPAFYYPNYSDKPKNPHQNEVTIPTTDSSV
;
A
#
# COMPACT_ATOMS: atom_id res chain seq x y z
N MET A 1 -2.58 -27.52 11.29
CA MET A 1 -1.26 -28.07 11.70
C MET A 1 -0.87 -27.46 13.04
N ARG A 2 -0.33 -28.26 13.99
CA ARG A 2 0.30 -27.72 15.20
C ARG A 2 1.59 -27.05 14.78
N ARG A 3 1.77 -25.76 15.06
CA ARG A 3 3.03 -25.07 14.82
C ARG A 3 4.02 -25.45 15.91
N GLU A 4 5.19 -25.83 15.49
CA GLU A 4 6.26 -26.18 16.42
C GLU A 4 6.88 -24.89 16.95
N ILE A 5 6.75 -24.69 18.25
CA ILE A 5 7.35 -23.56 19.00
C ILE A 5 8.08 -24.18 20.18
N ILE A 6 9.39 -24.02 20.22
CA ILE A 6 10.27 -24.62 21.22
C ILE A 6 10.95 -23.50 22.03
N ILE A 7 11.02 -23.67 23.34
CA ILE A 7 11.76 -22.77 24.23
C ILE A 7 12.96 -23.55 24.77
N ASN A 8 14.16 -23.08 24.45
CA ASN A 8 15.39 -23.59 25.07
C ASN A 8 15.43 -23.12 26.53
N VAL A 9 15.26 -24.07 27.45
CA VAL A 9 15.16 -23.82 28.90
C VAL A 9 16.46 -23.23 29.47
N ASP A 10 17.62 -23.70 28.96
CA ASP A 10 18.93 -23.30 29.45
C ASP A 10 19.31 -21.88 28.99
N ALA A 11 18.90 -21.50 27.79
CA ALA A 11 19.10 -20.14 27.27
C ALA A 11 18.04 -19.15 27.79
N CYS A 12 16.91 -19.63 28.32
CA CYS A 12 15.77 -18.78 28.69
C CYS A 12 16.06 -17.97 29.99
N LYS A 13 16.02 -16.64 29.84
CA LYS A 13 16.18 -15.70 30.99
C LYS A 13 14.91 -15.57 31.85
N ARG A 14 13.85 -16.32 31.59
CA ARG A 14 12.57 -16.30 32.33
C ARG A 14 11.92 -14.91 32.45
N CYS A 15 12.24 -14.00 31.53
CA CYS A 15 11.83 -12.57 31.57
C CYS A 15 10.35 -12.32 31.20
N GLY A 16 9.65 -13.29 30.63
CA GLY A 16 8.23 -13.24 30.29
C GLY A 16 7.85 -12.36 29.10
N ARG A 17 8.80 -11.76 28.40
CA ARG A 17 8.52 -10.86 27.27
C ARG A 17 7.70 -11.56 26.18
N CYS A 18 8.05 -12.79 25.78
CA CYS A 18 7.35 -13.55 24.75
C CYS A 18 5.89 -13.87 25.14
N ALA A 19 5.62 -14.12 26.41
CA ALA A 19 4.25 -14.32 26.90
C ALA A 19 3.44 -13.02 26.89
N ARG A 20 4.05 -11.91 27.29
CA ARG A 20 3.40 -10.60 27.36
C ARG A 20 3.11 -9.98 26.00
N VAL A 21 3.98 -10.19 25.01
CA VAL A 21 3.81 -9.62 23.66
C VAL A 21 2.81 -10.41 22.81
N CYS A 22 2.46 -11.63 23.20
CA CYS A 22 1.61 -12.51 22.42
C CYS A 22 0.14 -12.18 22.58
N SER A 23 -0.44 -11.45 21.64
CA SER A 23 -1.88 -11.10 21.62
C SER A 23 -2.80 -12.33 21.50
N SER A 24 -2.29 -13.45 20.94
CA SER A 24 -3.05 -14.70 20.77
C SER A 24 -2.96 -15.65 21.97
N ALA A 25 -2.35 -15.21 23.09
CA ALA A 25 -2.22 -15.97 24.34
C ALA A 25 -1.67 -17.40 24.11
N VAL A 26 -0.67 -17.54 23.24
CA VAL A 26 -0.01 -18.83 22.95
C VAL A 26 0.70 -19.39 24.16
N TYR A 27 1.24 -18.51 25.01
CA TYR A 27 2.07 -18.83 26.17
C TYR A 27 1.33 -18.58 27.48
N THR A 28 1.66 -19.40 28.49
CA THR A 28 1.41 -19.11 29.91
C THR A 28 2.75 -19.07 30.64
N GLN A 29 2.85 -18.26 31.68
CA GLN A 29 4.06 -18.21 32.51
C GLN A 29 3.70 -17.86 33.95
N GLU A 30 4.24 -18.62 34.89
CA GLU A 30 4.29 -18.23 36.30
C GLU A 30 5.52 -17.36 36.56
N LYS A 31 5.45 -16.50 37.56
CA LYS A 31 6.52 -15.55 37.86
C LYS A 31 7.85 -16.28 38.12
N GLY A 32 8.87 -15.94 37.34
CA GLY A 32 10.21 -16.54 37.49
C GLY A 32 10.38 -17.90 36.78
N GLU A 33 9.34 -18.47 36.21
CA GLU A 33 9.40 -19.74 35.50
C GLU A 33 9.63 -19.57 33.99
N VAL A 34 10.00 -20.66 33.32
CA VAL A 34 10.10 -20.70 31.86
C VAL A 34 8.69 -20.66 31.28
N PRO A 35 8.40 -19.82 30.28
CA PRO A 35 7.09 -19.80 29.62
C PRO A 35 6.75 -21.16 29.02
N VAL A 36 5.48 -21.55 29.12
CA VAL A 36 4.97 -22.82 28.56
C VAL A 36 4.07 -22.52 27.38
N VAL A 37 4.30 -23.22 26.26
CA VAL A 37 3.43 -23.16 25.07
C VAL A 37 2.16 -23.96 25.32
N ARG A 38 1.02 -23.29 25.42
CA ARG A 38 -0.29 -23.91 25.71
C ARG A 38 -1.21 -23.94 24.49
N LYS A 39 -1.25 -22.86 23.73
CA LYS A 39 -2.24 -22.69 22.64
C LYS A 39 -1.54 -22.43 21.30
N ALA A 40 -0.57 -23.26 20.91
CA ALA A 40 0.17 -23.11 19.65
C ALA A 40 -0.73 -22.97 18.40
N LYS A 41 -1.93 -23.59 18.40
CA LYS A 41 -2.92 -23.44 17.32
C LYS A 41 -3.46 -22.03 17.12
N ASN A 42 -3.39 -21.18 18.14
CA ASN A 42 -3.85 -19.79 18.08
C ASN A 42 -2.79 -18.85 17.49
N CYS A 43 -1.57 -19.34 17.20
CA CYS A 43 -0.50 -18.50 16.67
C CYS A 43 -0.86 -17.91 15.31
N ILE A 44 -0.79 -16.58 15.19
CA ILE A 44 -1.03 -15.81 13.96
C ILE A 44 0.27 -15.55 13.16
N GLN A 45 1.38 -16.20 13.50
CA GLN A 45 2.68 -16.08 12.81
C GLN A 45 3.21 -14.64 12.72
N CYS A 46 3.05 -13.84 13.77
CA CYS A 46 3.47 -12.43 13.76
C CYS A 46 4.96 -12.21 14.07
N GLY A 47 5.69 -13.22 14.55
CA GLY A 47 7.12 -13.13 14.87
C GLY A 47 7.47 -12.45 16.21
N HIS A 48 6.57 -11.69 16.82
CA HIS A 48 6.87 -10.86 18.00
C HIS A 48 7.56 -11.60 19.15
N CYS A 49 7.26 -12.88 19.33
CA CYS A 49 7.87 -13.67 20.40
C CYS A 49 9.35 -14.00 20.14
N VAL A 50 9.73 -14.23 18.88
CA VAL A 50 11.12 -14.44 18.49
C VAL A 50 11.88 -13.12 18.47
N ASP A 51 11.26 -12.05 17.96
CA ASP A 51 11.87 -10.72 17.83
C ASP A 51 12.19 -10.08 19.18
N VAL A 52 11.35 -10.30 20.20
CA VAL A 52 11.54 -9.74 21.56
C VAL A 52 12.53 -10.56 22.40
N CYS A 53 12.92 -11.75 21.93
CA CYS A 53 13.77 -12.66 22.71
C CYS A 53 15.26 -12.32 22.55
N GLU A 54 15.80 -11.45 23.41
CA GLU A 54 17.22 -11.08 23.40
C GLU A 54 18.18 -12.28 23.59
N ALA A 55 17.72 -13.34 24.24
CA ALA A 55 18.52 -14.53 24.49
C ALA A 55 18.48 -15.54 23.33
N GLY A 56 17.65 -15.30 22.28
CA GLY A 56 17.45 -16.27 21.20
C GLY A 56 16.92 -17.64 21.66
N ALA A 57 16.33 -17.70 22.86
CA ALA A 57 15.87 -18.95 23.46
C ALA A 57 14.61 -19.54 22.81
N LEU A 58 13.94 -18.78 21.94
CA LEU A 58 12.69 -19.19 21.32
C LEU A 58 12.91 -19.56 19.85
N GLN A 59 12.57 -20.78 19.49
CA GLN A 59 12.56 -21.30 18.13
C GLN A 59 11.12 -21.44 17.64
N HIS A 60 10.87 -21.05 16.42
CA HIS A 60 9.55 -21.11 15.81
C HIS A 60 9.67 -21.63 14.38
N ALA A 61 8.88 -22.63 14.01
CA ALA A 61 8.99 -23.28 12.71
C ALA A 61 8.85 -22.32 11.51
N ASP A 62 8.02 -21.26 11.66
CA ASP A 62 7.82 -20.26 10.61
C ASP A 62 8.92 -19.16 10.58
N PHE A 63 9.82 -19.12 11.58
CA PHE A 63 10.89 -18.12 11.71
C PHE A 63 12.22 -18.80 12.03
N PRO A 64 12.91 -19.36 11.01
CA PRO A 64 14.23 -19.94 11.20
C PRO A 64 15.23 -18.84 11.66
N ALA A 65 16.26 -19.23 12.39
CA ALA A 65 17.25 -18.27 12.94
C ALA A 65 17.86 -17.35 11.87
N THR A 66 17.99 -17.84 10.64
CA THR A 66 18.48 -17.06 9.48
C THR A 66 17.54 -15.95 9.02
N SER A 67 16.27 -15.96 9.44
CA SER A 67 15.29 -14.93 9.13
C SER A 67 15.08 -13.91 10.25
N ILE A 68 15.82 -14.05 11.37
CA ILE A 68 15.73 -13.15 12.52
C ILE A 68 16.93 -12.20 12.47
N HIS A 69 16.68 -10.94 12.21
CA HIS A 69 17.72 -9.91 12.07
C HIS A 69 17.68 -8.94 13.25
N ARG A 70 18.86 -8.50 13.68
CA ARG A 70 18.96 -7.46 14.70
C ARG A 70 18.64 -6.10 14.06
N VAL A 71 17.79 -5.32 14.72
CA VAL A 71 17.48 -3.95 14.27
C VAL A 71 18.75 -3.10 14.30
N GLN A 72 19.09 -2.50 13.17
CA GLN A 72 20.22 -1.58 13.01
C GLN A 72 19.71 -0.16 13.31
N LYS A 73 19.88 0.27 14.56
CA LYS A 73 19.32 1.55 15.05
C LYS A 73 19.87 2.75 14.30
N GLU A 74 21.09 2.67 13.80
CA GLU A 74 21.78 3.68 13.00
C GLU A 74 21.14 3.94 11.64
N LEU A 75 20.41 2.95 11.11
CA LEU A 75 19.67 3.08 9.84
C LEU A 75 18.25 3.61 10.03
N ILE A 76 17.75 3.70 11.27
CA ILE A 76 16.43 4.26 11.52
C ILE A 76 16.50 5.79 11.34
N PRO A 77 15.70 6.38 10.41
CA PRO A 77 15.72 7.83 10.22
C PRO A 77 15.24 8.55 11.48
N SER A 78 15.79 9.74 11.73
CA SER A 78 15.25 10.62 12.77
C SER A 78 13.80 11.00 12.48
N ALA A 79 13.04 11.37 13.52
CA ALA A 79 11.67 11.88 13.33
C ALA A 79 11.62 13.08 12.37
N LYS A 80 12.64 13.95 12.40
CA LYS A 80 12.76 15.09 11.50
C LYS A 80 12.96 14.64 10.04
N SER A 81 13.87 13.70 9.79
CA SER A 81 14.12 13.16 8.44
C SER A 81 12.91 12.43 7.88
N LEU A 82 12.22 11.64 8.70
CA LEU A 82 11.00 10.94 8.29
C LEU A 82 9.87 11.94 7.95
N MET A 83 9.71 12.99 8.75
CA MET A 83 8.71 14.05 8.50
C MET A 83 9.01 14.82 7.21
N GLU A 84 10.29 15.09 6.92
CA GLU A 84 10.71 15.75 5.68
C GLU A 84 10.37 14.90 4.45
N LEU A 85 10.66 13.59 4.49
CA LEU A 85 10.26 12.65 3.43
C LEU A 85 8.74 12.65 3.20
N MET A 86 7.95 12.66 4.28
CA MET A 86 6.48 12.70 4.18
C MET A 86 5.98 14.02 3.55
N LYS A 87 6.63 15.14 3.87
CA LYS A 87 6.29 16.47 3.35
C LYS A 87 6.74 16.66 1.91
N SER A 88 7.90 16.13 1.51
CA SER A 88 8.43 16.24 0.14
C SER A 88 7.64 15.42 -0.87
N ARG A 89 7.08 14.27 -0.44
CA ARG A 89 6.37 13.35 -1.32
C ARG A 89 5.23 14.04 -2.11
N ARG A 90 5.29 13.90 -3.43
CA ARG A 90 4.29 14.48 -4.37
C ARG A 90 3.81 13.43 -5.37
N SER A 91 2.60 13.62 -5.88
CA SER A 91 2.12 12.94 -7.09
C SER A 91 2.66 13.67 -8.32
N ASN A 92 3.95 13.50 -8.61
CA ASN A 92 4.59 14.12 -9.76
C ASN A 92 4.15 13.42 -11.05
N ARG A 93 3.41 14.13 -11.90
CA ARG A 93 2.82 13.60 -13.14
C ARG A 93 3.67 13.87 -14.39
N THR A 94 4.89 14.37 -14.20
CA THR A 94 5.84 14.63 -15.28
C THR A 94 6.87 13.52 -15.36
N ILE A 95 6.41 12.36 -15.82
CA ILE A 95 7.20 11.14 -15.94
C ILE A 95 7.91 11.13 -17.29
N THR A 96 9.19 10.74 -17.28
CA THR A 96 10.01 10.49 -18.48
C THR A 96 9.90 9.04 -18.93
N PRO A 97 10.30 8.72 -20.18
CA PRO A 97 10.39 7.33 -20.65
C PRO A 97 11.53 6.52 -20.00
N ALA A 98 12.39 7.14 -19.19
CA ALA A 98 13.51 6.44 -18.56
C ALA A 98 13.02 5.26 -17.69
N PRO A 99 13.70 4.09 -17.76
CA PRO A 99 13.35 2.96 -16.93
C PRO A 99 13.64 3.24 -15.46
N ILE A 100 12.81 2.69 -14.58
CA ILE A 100 13.07 2.70 -13.14
C ILE A 100 14.18 1.69 -12.86
N PRO A 101 15.22 2.03 -12.06
CA PRO A 101 16.23 1.05 -11.64
C PRO A 101 15.58 -0.17 -10.96
N SER A 102 16.00 -1.38 -11.35
CA SER A 102 15.42 -2.62 -10.82
C SER A 102 15.55 -2.74 -9.30
N GLU A 103 16.66 -2.27 -8.74
CA GLU A 103 16.87 -2.19 -7.29
C GLU A 103 15.82 -1.31 -6.61
N SER A 104 15.58 -0.10 -7.15
CA SER A 104 14.55 0.81 -6.62
C SER A 104 13.16 0.17 -6.66
N LEU A 105 12.84 -0.52 -7.76
CA LEU A 105 11.55 -1.20 -7.90
C LEU A 105 11.41 -2.35 -6.90
N SER A 106 12.48 -3.08 -6.63
CA SER A 106 12.51 -4.15 -5.62
C SER A 106 12.25 -3.59 -4.21
N TYR A 107 12.93 -2.51 -3.81
CA TYR A 107 12.69 -1.85 -2.51
C TYR A 107 11.26 -1.32 -2.37
N ILE A 108 10.70 -0.75 -3.44
CA ILE A 108 9.32 -0.23 -3.44
C ILE A 108 8.31 -1.36 -3.22
N ILE A 109 8.51 -2.51 -3.88
CA ILE A 109 7.65 -3.69 -3.72
C ILE A 109 7.84 -4.32 -2.34
N GLU A 110 9.06 -4.43 -1.85
CA GLU A 110 9.36 -4.94 -0.50
C GLU A 110 8.69 -4.06 0.56
N ALA A 111 8.80 -2.73 0.45
CA ALA A 111 8.14 -1.80 1.34
C ALA A 111 6.63 -2.00 1.43
N ALA A 112 5.98 -2.38 0.33
CA ALA A 112 4.58 -2.74 0.33
C ALA A 112 4.30 -3.99 1.19
N TYR A 113 5.16 -5.01 1.11
CA TYR A 113 4.95 -6.28 1.83
C TYR A 113 5.28 -6.21 3.33
N VAL A 114 6.09 -5.24 3.78
CA VAL A 114 6.34 -5.02 5.22
C VAL A 114 5.24 -4.20 5.91
N ALA A 115 4.25 -3.72 5.16
CA ALA A 115 3.09 -3.05 5.75
C ALA A 115 2.32 -3.99 6.70
N PRO A 116 1.79 -3.47 7.83
CA PRO A 116 0.97 -4.27 8.72
C PRO A 116 -0.32 -4.71 8.02
N THR A 117 -0.79 -5.91 8.37
CA THR A 117 -2.07 -6.44 7.91
C THR A 117 -2.91 -6.88 9.11
N ALA A 118 -4.23 -6.76 9.01
CA ALA A 118 -5.13 -7.21 10.06
C ALA A 118 -4.86 -8.69 10.39
N GLU A 119 -4.73 -9.00 11.69
CA GLU A 119 -4.41 -10.35 12.20
C GLU A 119 -3.15 -10.99 11.60
N ASN A 120 -2.22 -10.16 11.11
CA ASN A 120 -1.04 -10.61 10.37
C ASN A 120 -1.39 -11.55 9.20
N SER A 121 -2.49 -11.26 8.50
CA SER A 121 -3.06 -12.13 7.46
C SER A 121 -2.18 -12.25 6.22
N ARG A 122 -1.36 -11.25 5.92
CA ARG A 122 -0.46 -11.18 4.75
C ARG A 122 -1.16 -11.51 3.42
N LYS A 123 -2.42 -11.07 3.28
CA LYS A 123 -3.27 -11.36 2.12
C LYS A 123 -3.13 -10.36 0.99
N VAL A 124 -2.34 -9.30 1.16
CA VAL A 124 -2.09 -8.32 0.09
C VAL A 124 -1.22 -8.97 -0.98
N ALA A 125 -1.70 -8.93 -2.22
CA ALA A 125 -0.91 -9.26 -3.40
C ALA A 125 -0.59 -7.96 -4.15
N VAL A 126 0.68 -7.78 -4.49
CA VAL A 126 1.17 -6.68 -5.32
C VAL A 126 1.52 -7.25 -6.68
N THR A 127 0.90 -6.72 -7.74
CA THR A 127 1.17 -7.12 -9.11
C THR A 127 1.86 -5.98 -9.84
N LEU A 128 3.01 -6.27 -10.45
CA LEU A 128 3.75 -5.33 -11.30
C LEU A 128 3.29 -5.48 -12.75
N LEU A 129 2.97 -4.35 -13.39
CA LEU A 129 2.67 -4.27 -14.83
C LEU A 129 3.66 -3.31 -15.48
N GLN A 130 4.14 -3.67 -16.66
CA GLN A 130 5.09 -2.88 -17.46
C GLN A 130 4.68 -2.93 -18.93
N ASP A 131 5.29 -2.09 -19.75
CA ASP A 131 5.22 -2.09 -21.21
C ASP A 131 3.79 -2.19 -21.80
N GLU A 132 3.49 -3.26 -22.50
CA GLU A 132 2.21 -3.47 -23.20
C GLU A 132 1.02 -3.58 -22.23
N ASP A 133 1.25 -4.09 -21.03
CA ASP A 133 0.20 -4.18 -20.00
C ASP A 133 -0.30 -2.80 -19.60
N ILE A 134 0.60 -1.82 -19.49
CA ILE A 134 0.22 -0.43 -19.15
C ILE A 134 -0.63 0.15 -20.28
N GLN A 135 -0.27 -0.12 -21.54
CA GLN A 135 -1.07 0.34 -22.67
C GLN A 135 -2.46 -0.31 -22.69
N ALA A 136 -2.53 -1.60 -22.36
CA ALA A 136 -3.84 -2.30 -22.25
C ALA A 136 -4.71 -1.73 -21.12
N VAL A 137 -4.11 -1.34 -20.00
CA VAL A 137 -4.79 -0.65 -18.87
C VAL A 137 -5.29 0.74 -19.31
N GLU A 138 -4.44 1.52 -19.98
CA GLU A 138 -4.78 2.84 -20.53
C GLU A 138 -5.98 2.74 -21.47
N ASP A 139 -5.90 1.85 -22.48
CA ASP A 139 -6.92 1.63 -23.48
C ASP A 139 -8.26 1.19 -22.87
N ALA A 140 -8.20 0.26 -21.93
CA ALA A 140 -9.41 -0.20 -21.24
C ALA A 140 -10.07 0.92 -20.45
N THR A 141 -9.26 1.75 -19.78
CA THR A 141 -9.73 2.91 -19.01
C THR A 141 -10.35 3.96 -19.91
N MET A 142 -9.65 4.36 -20.98
CA MET A 142 -10.17 5.34 -21.95
C MET A 142 -11.47 4.87 -22.60
N LYS A 143 -11.51 3.63 -23.09
CA LYS A 143 -12.73 3.05 -23.70
C LYS A 143 -13.90 3.01 -22.73
N PHE A 144 -13.66 2.75 -21.43
CA PHE A 144 -14.70 2.79 -20.40
C PHE A 144 -15.27 4.19 -20.24
N PHE A 145 -14.42 5.20 -20.04
CA PHE A 145 -14.85 6.57 -19.79
C PHE A 145 -15.45 7.24 -21.03
N LEU A 146 -14.90 6.98 -22.23
CA LEU A 146 -15.49 7.51 -23.47
C LEU A 146 -16.89 6.94 -23.73
N ARG A 147 -17.12 5.65 -23.43
CA ARG A 147 -18.46 5.07 -23.51
C ARG A 147 -19.42 5.75 -22.51
N LEU A 148 -18.98 5.98 -21.27
CA LEU A 148 -19.78 6.68 -20.27
C LEU A 148 -20.06 8.12 -20.69
N ALA A 149 -19.05 8.87 -21.16
CA ALA A 149 -19.20 10.22 -21.67
C ALA A 149 -20.18 10.27 -22.86
N GLY A 150 -20.08 9.32 -23.78
CA GLY A 150 -21.01 9.20 -24.92
C GLY A 150 -22.45 9.04 -24.48
N ILE A 151 -22.73 8.29 -23.43
CA ILE A 151 -24.10 8.16 -22.87
C ILE A 151 -24.53 9.49 -22.24
N LEU A 152 -23.71 10.10 -21.38
CA LEU A 152 -24.05 11.34 -20.69
C LEU A 152 -24.23 12.55 -21.63
N MET A 153 -23.50 12.55 -22.74
CA MET A 153 -23.49 13.63 -23.73
C MET A 153 -24.44 13.33 -24.90
N SER A 154 -25.17 12.20 -24.90
CA SER A 154 -26.13 11.87 -25.95
C SER A 154 -27.25 12.89 -26.01
N PRO A 155 -27.87 13.15 -27.20
CA PRO A 155 -28.91 14.16 -27.36
C PRO A 155 -30.10 14.01 -26.38
N ILE A 156 -30.42 12.78 -26.00
CA ILE A 156 -31.51 12.47 -25.07
C ILE A 156 -31.15 12.78 -23.62
N VAL A 157 -29.96 12.40 -23.17
CA VAL A 157 -29.54 12.49 -21.76
C VAL A 157 -28.89 13.84 -21.43
N ARG A 158 -28.22 14.46 -22.39
CA ARG A 158 -27.49 15.72 -22.26
C ARG A 158 -28.28 16.86 -21.60
N PRO A 159 -29.55 17.14 -21.92
CA PRO A 159 -30.28 18.21 -21.24
C PRO A 159 -30.44 17.96 -19.75
N LEU A 160 -30.72 16.72 -19.36
CA LEU A 160 -30.84 16.30 -17.95
C LEU A 160 -29.51 16.37 -17.22
N THR A 161 -28.43 15.87 -17.82
CA THR A 161 -27.10 15.92 -17.19
C THR A 161 -26.62 17.35 -17.03
N LYS A 162 -26.83 18.21 -18.01
CA LYS A 162 -26.44 19.62 -17.92
C LYS A 162 -27.23 20.38 -16.85
N LEU A 163 -28.49 20.04 -16.63
CA LEU A 163 -29.37 20.72 -15.66
C LEU A 163 -29.17 20.20 -14.24
N PHE A 164 -29.17 18.87 -14.05
CA PHE A 164 -29.20 18.24 -12.72
C PHE A 164 -27.85 17.70 -12.26
N LEU A 165 -26.92 17.40 -13.18
CA LEU A 165 -25.62 16.76 -12.91
C LEU A 165 -24.48 17.55 -13.54
N ARG A 166 -24.46 18.87 -13.33
CA ARG A 166 -23.53 19.81 -13.97
C ARG A 166 -22.06 19.42 -13.80
N ASN A 167 -21.68 18.94 -12.61
CA ASN A 167 -20.30 18.47 -12.37
C ASN A 167 -19.95 17.29 -13.25
N LEU A 168 -20.82 16.28 -13.32
CA LEU A 168 -20.63 15.10 -14.16
C LEU A 168 -20.60 15.45 -15.66
N TYR A 169 -21.40 16.43 -16.09
CA TYR A 169 -21.35 16.96 -17.45
C TYR A 169 -20.00 17.60 -17.77
N ASN A 170 -19.47 18.43 -16.85
CA ASN A 170 -18.15 19.06 -17.03
C ASN A 170 -17.02 18.03 -17.04
N GLU A 171 -17.06 17.03 -16.16
CA GLU A 171 -16.11 15.91 -16.14
C GLU A 171 -16.14 15.11 -17.44
N ALA A 172 -17.33 14.84 -17.99
CA ALA A 172 -17.48 14.17 -19.28
C ALA A 172 -16.86 14.99 -20.43
N ALA A 173 -16.99 16.32 -20.39
CA ALA A 173 -16.38 17.21 -21.39
C ALA A 173 -14.84 17.20 -21.29
N GLU A 174 -14.26 17.13 -20.07
CA GLU A 174 -12.82 17.01 -19.87
C GLU A 174 -12.24 15.70 -20.43
N LEU A 175 -13.00 14.62 -20.43
CA LEU A 175 -12.57 13.32 -20.98
C LEU A 175 -12.23 13.39 -22.48
N TYR A 176 -12.84 14.28 -23.25
CA TYR A 176 -12.48 14.49 -24.66
C TYR A 176 -11.07 15.10 -24.84
N ARG A 177 -10.58 15.85 -23.82
CA ARG A 177 -9.18 16.33 -23.82
C ARG A 177 -8.21 15.17 -23.59
N PHE A 178 -8.60 14.19 -22.75
CA PHE A 178 -7.83 12.95 -22.55
C PHE A 178 -7.87 12.10 -23.82
N GLU A 179 -9.00 11.99 -24.51
CA GLU A 179 -9.11 11.27 -25.77
C GLU A 179 -8.13 11.80 -26.82
N ARG A 180 -8.01 13.11 -26.99
CA ARG A 180 -7.05 13.70 -27.94
C ARG A 180 -5.63 13.25 -27.62
N LYS A 181 -5.18 13.35 -26.35
CA LYS A 181 -3.85 12.91 -25.92
C LYS A 181 -3.64 11.40 -26.14
N TRP A 182 -4.67 10.61 -25.87
CA TRP A 182 -4.62 9.17 -26.08
C TRP A 182 -4.49 8.81 -27.57
N ARG A 183 -5.21 9.49 -28.45
CA ARG A 183 -5.08 9.35 -29.90
C ARG A 183 -3.71 9.79 -30.44
N GLU A 184 -3.04 10.70 -29.72
CA GLU A 184 -1.64 11.11 -29.99
C GLU A 184 -0.61 10.09 -29.44
N GLY A 185 -1.05 8.94 -28.95
CA GLY A 185 -0.17 7.90 -28.38
C GLY A 185 0.29 8.17 -26.94
N LYS A 186 -0.22 9.20 -26.26
CA LYS A 186 0.05 9.47 -24.84
C LYS A 186 -0.86 8.64 -23.95
N ARG A 187 -0.44 8.45 -22.71
CA ARG A 187 -1.19 7.70 -21.70
C ARG A 187 -1.68 8.62 -20.56
N PRO A 188 -2.72 9.45 -20.80
CA PRO A 188 -3.17 10.43 -19.83
C PRO A 188 -3.76 9.83 -18.54
N CYS A 189 -4.38 8.65 -18.59
CA CYS A 189 -4.96 8.00 -17.42
C CYS A 189 -3.89 7.44 -16.48
N THR A 190 -2.81 6.87 -17.05
CA THR A 190 -1.68 6.31 -16.31
C THR A 190 -0.52 7.31 -16.13
N CYS A 191 -0.73 8.59 -16.52
CA CYS A 191 0.25 9.68 -16.42
C CYS A 191 1.61 9.33 -17.07
N ASN A 192 1.62 8.57 -18.16
CA ASN A 192 2.82 8.03 -18.82
C ASN A 192 3.73 7.20 -17.91
N GLY A 193 3.21 6.62 -16.84
CA GLY A 193 3.97 5.74 -15.96
C GLY A 193 4.69 4.63 -16.72
N THR A 194 5.89 4.27 -16.30
CA THR A 194 6.71 3.19 -16.87
C THR A 194 6.55 1.88 -16.10
N ALA A 195 5.92 1.91 -14.93
CA ALA A 195 5.45 0.74 -14.19
C ALA A 195 4.14 1.05 -13.47
N LEU A 196 3.29 0.04 -13.26
CA LEU A 196 2.11 0.11 -12.41
C LEU A 196 2.19 -0.97 -11.34
N LEU A 197 1.80 -0.64 -10.11
CA LEU A 197 1.60 -1.61 -9.03
C LEU A 197 0.11 -1.69 -8.70
N ALA A 198 -0.47 -2.88 -8.83
CA ALA A 198 -1.84 -3.17 -8.45
C ALA A 198 -1.87 -3.90 -7.11
N PHE A 199 -2.63 -3.35 -6.15
CA PHE A 199 -2.77 -3.87 -4.79
C PHE A 199 -4.13 -4.54 -4.64
N SER A 200 -4.13 -5.82 -4.31
CA SER A 200 -5.35 -6.61 -4.25
C SER A 200 -5.34 -7.61 -3.09
N THR A 201 -6.51 -8.04 -2.67
CA THR A 201 -6.68 -9.15 -1.72
C THR A 201 -7.74 -10.12 -2.22
N PRO A 202 -7.82 -11.35 -1.66
CA PRO A 202 -8.93 -12.25 -1.94
C PRO A 202 -10.28 -11.55 -1.71
N LYS A 203 -11.24 -11.79 -2.62
CA LYS A 203 -12.60 -11.29 -2.47
C LYS A 203 -13.23 -11.85 -1.19
N GLY A 204 -13.91 -11.00 -0.42
CA GLY A 204 -14.53 -11.36 0.85
C GLY A 204 -13.60 -11.24 2.06
N TYR A 205 -12.38 -10.73 1.87
CA TYR A 205 -11.53 -10.34 2.98
C TYR A 205 -11.90 -8.91 3.45
N ASP A 206 -12.37 -8.79 4.69
CA ASP A 206 -13.00 -7.57 5.20
C ASP A 206 -12.03 -6.38 5.32
N PHE A 207 -10.75 -6.65 5.61
CA PHE A 207 -9.72 -5.62 5.77
C PHE A 207 -8.94 -5.31 4.48
N GLY A 208 -9.40 -5.83 3.33
CA GLY A 208 -8.68 -5.70 2.07
C GLY A 208 -8.42 -4.26 1.64
N TRP A 209 -9.36 -3.34 1.90
CA TRP A 209 -9.17 -1.92 1.58
C TRP A 209 -8.11 -1.26 2.46
N GLN A 210 -8.14 -1.52 3.76
CA GLN A 210 -7.20 -0.97 4.73
C GLN A 210 -5.79 -1.49 4.45
N ASP A 211 -5.61 -2.80 4.40
CA ASP A 211 -4.32 -3.45 4.22
C ASP A 211 -3.65 -3.04 2.89
N CYS A 212 -4.42 -2.99 1.79
CA CYS A 212 -3.89 -2.54 0.49
C CYS A 212 -3.47 -1.06 0.50
N ASN A 213 -4.17 -0.18 1.22
CA ASN A 213 -3.79 1.23 1.30
C ASN A 213 -2.60 1.46 2.25
N LEU A 214 -2.43 0.66 3.29
CA LEU A 214 -1.20 0.66 4.11
C LEU A 214 0.01 0.20 3.28
N ALA A 215 -0.13 -0.88 2.52
CA ALA A 215 0.90 -1.35 1.59
C ALA A 215 1.24 -0.30 0.52
N TYR A 216 0.21 0.34 -0.06
CA TYR A 216 0.38 1.45 -0.98
C TYR A 216 1.18 2.60 -0.36
N GLN A 217 0.84 3.02 0.87
CA GLN A 217 1.50 4.15 1.52
C GLN A 217 2.98 3.87 1.80
N ASN A 218 3.32 2.66 2.25
CA ASN A 218 4.71 2.26 2.42
C ASN A 218 5.48 2.32 1.09
N ALA A 219 4.92 1.71 0.03
CA ALA A 219 5.51 1.77 -1.32
C ALA A 219 5.67 3.21 -1.82
N SER A 220 4.71 4.09 -1.54
CA SER A 220 4.74 5.51 -1.92
C SER A 220 5.87 6.29 -1.26
N LEU A 221 6.13 6.05 0.02
CA LEU A 221 7.24 6.68 0.75
C LEU A 221 8.60 6.13 0.29
N MET A 222 8.68 4.82 0.03
CA MET A 222 9.89 4.21 -0.49
C MET A 222 10.21 4.70 -1.90
N ALA A 223 9.20 4.88 -2.76
CA ALA A 223 9.37 5.46 -4.08
C ALA A 223 9.96 6.88 -4.01
N GLU A 224 9.43 7.72 -3.11
CA GLU A 224 9.96 9.08 -2.88
C GLU A 224 11.41 9.03 -2.40
N ALA A 225 11.75 8.13 -1.47
CA ALA A 225 13.11 7.96 -0.96
C ALA A 225 14.11 7.54 -2.05
N HIS A 226 13.64 6.79 -3.07
CA HIS A 226 14.43 6.39 -4.23
C HIS A 226 14.37 7.41 -5.39
N GLY A 227 13.75 8.57 -5.22
CA GLY A 227 13.59 9.56 -6.28
C GLY A 227 12.69 9.09 -7.43
N VAL A 228 11.83 8.11 -7.20
CA VAL A 228 10.85 7.60 -8.17
C VAL A 228 9.51 8.30 -7.96
N SER A 229 8.98 8.87 -9.02
CA SER A 229 7.61 9.42 -9.01
C SER A 229 6.59 8.33 -8.75
N GLN A 230 5.63 8.64 -7.92
CA GLN A 230 4.49 7.77 -7.64
C GLN A 230 3.17 8.56 -7.69
N ILE A 231 2.12 7.94 -8.25
CA ILE A 231 0.82 8.59 -8.45
C ILE A 231 -0.27 7.60 -8.12
N TYR A 232 -1.22 8.01 -7.26
CA TYR A 232 -2.42 7.21 -6.98
C TYR A 232 -3.38 7.26 -8.19
N MET A 233 -3.67 6.10 -8.78
CA MET A 233 -4.46 5.96 -10.00
C MET A 233 -5.96 5.85 -9.72
N GLY A 234 -6.54 6.83 -9.04
CA GLY A 234 -7.96 6.82 -8.66
C GLY A 234 -8.92 6.68 -9.84
N LEU A 235 -8.64 7.38 -10.95
CA LEU A 235 -9.46 7.32 -12.17
C LEU A 235 -9.43 5.91 -12.77
N VAL A 236 -8.25 5.32 -12.93
CA VAL A 236 -8.08 3.97 -13.45
C VAL A 236 -8.76 2.96 -12.52
N GLN A 237 -8.56 3.08 -11.21
CA GLN A 237 -9.20 2.22 -10.21
C GLN A 237 -10.73 2.28 -10.31
N MET A 238 -11.31 3.47 -10.49
CA MET A 238 -12.76 3.65 -10.67
C MET A 238 -13.27 2.92 -11.92
N ALA A 239 -12.56 3.01 -13.05
CA ALA A 239 -12.92 2.28 -14.26
C ALA A 239 -12.90 0.76 -14.02
N PHE A 240 -11.82 0.23 -13.45
CA PHE A 240 -11.65 -1.20 -13.19
C PHE A 240 -12.64 -1.76 -12.15
N LYS A 241 -13.02 -0.97 -11.16
CA LYS A 241 -14.07 -1.32 -10.19
C LYS A 241 -15.42 -1.61 -10.89
N ASN A 242 -15.68 -0.96 -12.02
CA ASN A 242 -16.93 -1.06 -12.78
C ASN A 242 -16.85 -1.95 -14.04
N MET A 243 -15.66 -2.45 -14.41
CA MET A 243 -15.48 -3.29 -15.61
C MET A 243 -15.82 -4.76 -15.43
N GLY A 244 -16.11 -5.20 -14.20
CA GLY A 244 -16.33 -6.59 -13.87
C GLY A 244 -15.02 -7.36 -13.56
N ARG A 245 -15.14 -8.27 -12.60
CA ARG A 245 -13.99 -8.96 -11.97
C ARG A 245 -13.06 -9.68 -12.96
N LYS A 246 -13.60 -10.57 -13.80
CA LYS A 246 -12.78 -11.38 -14.72
C LYS A 246 -11.91 -10.52 -15.66
N LYS A 247 -12.46 -9.39 -16.13
CA LYS A 247 -11.73 -8.46 -16.98
C LYS A 247 -10.65 -7.74 -16.20
N THR A 248 -10.92 -7.32 -14.96
CA THR A 248 -9.98 -6.69 -14.05
C THR A 248 -8.84 -7.63 -13.69
N GLU A 249 -9.14 -8.88 -13.30
CA GLU A 249 -8.15 -9.92 -13.00
C GLU A 249 -7.20 -10.15 -14.19
N ARG A 250 -7.75 -10.25 -15.39
CA ARG A 250 -6.95 -10.48 -16.61
C ARG A 250 -6.04 -9.30 -16.96
N LEU A 251 -6.59 -8.08 -16.99
CA LEU A 251 -5.84 -6.90 -17.45
C LEU A 251 -4.81 -6.40 -16.43
N LEU A 252 -5.02 -6.69 -15.16
CA LEU A 252 -4.09 -6.31 -14.08
C LEU A 252 -3.30 -7.51 -13.54
N HIS A 253 -3.38 -8.67 -14.20
CA HIS A 253 -2.73 -9.92 -13.79
C HIS A 253 -2.95 -10.26 -12.32
N LEU A 254 -4.14 -9.93 -11.77
CA LEU A 254 -4.44 -10.20 -10.37
C LEU A 254 -4.58 -11.70 -10.13
N PRO A 255 -4.20 -12.19 -8.95
CA PRO A 255 -4.50 -13.56 -8.58
C PRO A 255 -6.00 -13.86 -8.70
N LYS A 256 -6.33 -15.12 -9.05
CA LYS A 256 -7.72 -15.56 -9.22
C LYS A 256 -8.56 -15.23 -7.97
N ASN A 257 -9.76 -14.71 -8.19
CA ASN A 257 -10.69 -14.32 -7.13
C ASN A 257 -10.20 -13.19 -6.21
N HIS A 258 -9.29 -12.34 -6.71
CA HIS A 258 -8.89 -11.13 -6.02
C HIS A 258 -9.74 -9.92 -6.41
N LYS A 259 -9.77 -8.92 -5.52
CA LYS A 259 -10.39 -7.61 -5.72
C LYS A 259 -9.32 -6.53 -5.63
N LEU A 260 -9.30 -5.62 -6.61
CA LEU A 260 -8.44 -4.45 -6.65
C LEU A 260 -8.88 -3.42 -5.60
N TYR A 261 -7.93 -2.88 -4.83
CA TYR A 261 -8.20 -1.84 -3.82
C TYR A 261 -7.35 -0.59 -3.98
N ALA A 262 -6.16 -0.70 -4.56
CA ALA A 262 -5.34 0.46 -4.90
C ALA A 262 -4.52 0.17 -6.17
N LEU A 263 -4.16 1.25 -6.87
CA LEU A 263 -3.31 1.21 -8.06
C LEU A 263 -2.36 2.40 -8.05
N MET A 264 -1.08 2.14 -8.29
CA MET A 264 -0.01 3.13 -8.30
C MET A 264 0.66 3.16 -9.66
N ALA A 265 0.82 4.34 -10.27
CA ALA A 265 1.76 4.52 -11.37
C ALA A 265 3.11 4.98 -10.83
N LEU A 266 4.17 4.44 -11.40
CA LEU A 266 5.55 4.75 -11.09
C LEU A 266 6.30 5.19 -12.37
N GLY A 267 7.36 5.99 -12.19
CA GLY A 267 8.26 6.37 -13.27
C GLY A 267 9.31 7.37 -12.84
N MET A 268 10.32 7.56 -13.66
CA MET A 268 11.37 8.53 -13.37
C MET A 268 10.85 9.95 -13.66
N PRO A 269 10.94 10.89 -12.69
CA PRO A 269 10.46 12.25 -12.88
C PRO A 269 11.33 13.05 -13.83
N ALA A 270 10.72 13.94 -14.63
CA ALA A 270 11.47 14.90 -15.45
C ALA A 270 12.17 15.97 -14.61
N PHE A 271 11.61 16.29 -13.45
CA PHE A 271 12.18 17.22 -12.46
C PHE A 271 11.63 16.92 -11.07
N TYR A 272 12.38 17.33 -10.05
CA TYR A 272 12.02 17.24 -8.65
C TYR A 272 11.46 18.55 -8.15
N TYR A 273 10.64 18.50 -7.11
CA TYR A 273 10.12 19.68 -6.44
C TYR A 273 11.14 20.16 -5.40
N PRO A 274 11.77 21.34 -5.56
CA PRO A 274 12.74 21.85 -4.58
C PRO A 274 12.07 22.37 -3.30
N ASN A 275 10.76 22.57 -3.32
CA ASN A 275 9.99 23.13 -2.23
C ASN A 275 8.70 22.36 -1.99
N TYR A 276 8.20 22.43 -0.78
CA TYR A 276 6.82 22.08 -0.45
C TYR A 276 6.12 23.26 0.24
N SER A 277 4.81 23.34 0.09
CA SER A 277 3.99 24.35 0.76
C SER A 277 3.23 23.70 1.91
N ASP A 278 3.06 24.43 2.99
CA ASP A 278 2.13 24.03 4.05
C ASP A 278 0.71 23.99 3.47
N LYS A 279 0.04 22.89 3.76
CA LYS A 279 -1.36 22.75 3.37
C LYS A 279 -2.23 23.66 4.24
N PRO A 280 -3.31 24.25 3.68
CA PRO A 280 -4.31 24.89 4.51
C PRO A 280 -4.72 23.96 5.66
N LYS A 281 -4.88 24.53 6.85
CA LYS A 281 -5.31 23.74 8.03
C LYS A 281 -6.63 23.04 7.72
N ASN A 282 -6.68 21.75 8.02
CA ASN A 282 -7.95 21.04 8.00
C ASN A 282 -8.88 21.67 9.04
N PRO A 283 -10.16 21.97 8.73
CA PRO A 283 -11.10 22.52 9.69
C PRO A 283 -11.18 21.71 11.00
N HIS A 284 -11.00 20.40 10.92
CA HIS A 284 -11.03 19.47 12.07
C HIS A 284 -9.67 19.30 12.78
N GLN A 285 -8.60 19.96 12.32
CA GLN A 285 -7.26 19.78 12.91
C GLN A 285 -7.18 20.34 14.34
N ASN A 286 -8.00 21.33 14.68
CA ASN A 286 -8.03 21.93 16.01
C ASN A 286 -8.87 21.15 17.04
N GLU A 287 -9.57 20.08 16.62
CA GLU A 287 -10.36 19.22 17.50
C GLU A 287 -9.50 18.21 18.27
N VAL A 288 -8.23 18.04 17.84
CA VAL A 288 -7.28 17.16 18.52
C VAL A 288 -6.56 17.97 19.61
N THR A 289 -7.01 17.82 20.84
CA THR A 289 -6.31 18.37 22.01
C THR A 289 -5.17 17.42 22.40
N ILE A 290 -3.94 17.89 22.27
CA ILE A 290 -2.79 17.20 22.83
C ILE A 290 -2.67 17.66 24.30
N PRO A 291 -2.83 16.76 25.28
CA PRO A 291 -2.58 17.14 26.67
C PRO A 291 -1.13 17.61 26.79
N THR A 292 -0.93 18.85 27.23
CA THR A 292 0.39 19.29 27.66
C THR A 292 0.71 18.53 28.93
N THR A 293 1.64 17.60 28.86
CA THR A 293 2.25 17.07 30.10
C THR A 293 3.04 18.23 30.69
N ASP A 294 2.50 18.87 31.71
CA ASP A 294 3.28 19.71 32.60
C ASP A 294 4.43 18.86 33.12
N SER A 295 5.62 19.18 32.66
CA SER A 295 6.87 18.66 33.20
C SER A 295 7.13 19.35 34.54
N SER A 296 6.37 18.92 35.55
CA SER A 296 6.64 19.25 36.94
C SER A 296 6.65 17.94 37.75
N VAL A 297 7.76 17.24 37.74
CA VAL A 297 8.34 16.53 38.91
C VAL A 297 9.86 16.48 38.71
#